data_b95a5f98d24f9c0479c639b61eda8e93
#
_entry.id   b95a5f98d24f9c0479c639b61eda8e93
#
_cell.length_a   1.000
_cell.length_b   1.000
_cell.length_c   1.000
_cell.angle_alpha   90.00
_cell.angle_beta   90.00
_cell.angle_gamma   90.00
#
_symmetry.space_group_name_H-M   'P 1'
#
loop_
_entity.id
_entity.type
_entity.pdbx_description
1 polymer ?
#
loop_
_entity_poly.entity_id
_entity_poly.type
_entity_poly.pdbx_seq_one_letter_code
_entity_poly.pdbx_strand_id
1 'polypeptide(L)'
;MRSKWRPQAWKDYQEFKRTNRAKAAKIDELIEDIKKTPFTGLGKPEWLPYRGCWSRRINKKDRLMYDVLGDVIFIYACREHYDDH
;
A
#
# COMPACT_ATOMS: atom_id res chain seq x y z
N MET A 1 8.54 9.33 -9.60
CA MET A 1 8.73 8.13 -8.79
C MET A 1 7.93 7.01 -9.42
N ARG A 2 8.53 5.85 -9.59
CA ARG A 2 7.88 4.70 -10.21
C ARG A 2 7.38 3.76 -9.14
N SER A 3 6.45 2.88 -9.50
CA SER A 3 5.99 1.84 -8.58
C SER A 3 6.24 0.48 -9.19
N LYS A 4 6.64 -0.46 -8.35
CA LYS A 4 6.79 -1.86 -8.70
C LYS A 4 5.93 -2.68 -7.76
N TRP A 5 5.23 -3.65 -8.31
CA TRP A 5 4.24 -4.41 -7.55
C TRP A 5 4.63 -5.88 -7.53
N ARG A 6 4.44 -6.51 -6.39
CA ARG A 6 4.45 -7.96 -6.36
C ARG A 6 3.28 -8.46 -7.21
N PRO A 7 3.45 -9.59 -7.88
CA PRO A 7 2.38 -10.09 -8.76
C PRO A 7 1.04 -10.25 -8.05
N GLN A 8 1.02 -10.75 -6.83
CA GLN A 8 -0.24 -10.92 -6.12
C GLN A 8 -0.88 -9.58 -5.75
N ALA A 9 -0.06 -8.60 -5.36
CA ALA A 9 -0.58 -7.28 -5.04
C ALA A 9 -1.19 -6.62 -6.27
N TRP A 10 -0.54 -6.75 -7.42
CA TRP A 10 -1.06 -6.20 -8.67
C TRP A 10 -2.38 -6.87 -9.05
N LYS A 11 -2.44 -8.18 -8.91
CA LYS A 11 -3.64 -8.93 -9.21
C LYS A 11 -4.79 -8.49 -8.31
N ASP A 12 -4.52 -8.31 -7.01
CA ASP A 12 -5.55 -7.86 -6.08
C ASP A 12 -6.03 -6.45 -6.42
N TYR A 13 -5.11 -5.56 -6.77
CA TYR A 13 -5.47 -4.20 -7.13
C TYR A 13 -6.35 -4.18 -8.39
N GLN A 14 -6.00 -4.99 -9.39
CA GLN A 14 -6.80 -5.07 -10.60
C GLN A 14 -8.21 -5.59 -10.29
N GLU A 15 -8.31 -6.53 -9.38
CA GLU A 15 -9.60 -7.03 -8.96
C GLU A 15 -10.43 -5.95 -8.27
N PHE A 16 -9.81 -5.14 -7.41
CA PHE A 16 -10.53 -4.05 -6.76
C PHE A 16 -11.03 -3.03 -7.77
N LYS A 17 -10.27 -2.76 -8.80
CA LYS A 17 -10.73 -1.83 -9.85
C LYS A 17 -12.02 -2.32 -10.48
N ARG A 18 -12.24 -3.61 -10.47
CA ARG A 18 -13.42 -4.22 -11.04
C ARG A 18 -14.55 -4.39 -10.03
N THR A 19 -14.21 -4.73 -8.77
CA THR A 19 -15.22 -5.13 -7.80
C THR A 19 -15.37 -4.18 -6.62
N ASN A 20 -14.41 -3.30 -6.39
CA ASN A 20 -14.47 -2.36 -5.25
C ASN A 20 -13.69 -1.11 -5.61
N ARG A 21 -14.34 -0.25 -6.40
CA ARG A 21 -13.69 0.94 -6.94
C ARG A 21 -13.24 1.91 -5.87
N ALA A 22 -13.99 2.01 -4.77
CA ALA A 22 -13.61 2.90 -3.68
C ALA A 22 -12.26 2.49 -3.08
N LYS A 23 -12.05 1.19 -2.97
CA LYS A 23 -10.80 0.68 -2.43
C LYS A 23 -9.64 0.92 -3.38
N ALA A 24 -9.87 0.69 -4.67
CA ALA A 24 -8.86 0.97 -5.67
C ALA A 24 -8.48 2.45 -5.70
N ALA A 25 -9.49 3.32 -5.60
CA ALA A 25 -9.24 4.76 -5.56
C ALA A 25 -8.44 5.16 -4.33
N LYS A 26 -8.71 4.53 -3.20
CA LYS A 26 -7.96 4.80 -1.98
C LYS A 26 -6.51 4.38 -2.13
N ILE A 27 -6.27 3.24 -2.77
CA ILE A 27 -4.91 2.78 -3.04
C ILE A 27 -4.18 3.80 -3.93
N ASP A 28 -4.84 4.28 -4.97
CA ASP A 28 -4.25 5.30 -5.84
C ASP A 28 -3.88 6.54 -5.06
N GLU A 29 -4.78 6.99 -4.19
CA GLU A 29 -4.56 8.16 -3.37
C GLU A 29 -3.35 7.98 -2.45
N LEU A 30 -3.25 6.81 -1.84
CA LEU A 30 -2.13 6.52 -0.96
C LEU A 30 -0.80 6.52 -1.71
N ILE A 31 -0.79 5.95 -2.91
CA ILE A 31 0.43 5.91 -3.70
C ILE A 31 0.86 7.32 -4.09
N GLU A 32 -0.08 8.18 -4.48
CA GLU A 32 0.27 9.57 -4.79
C GLU A 32 0.80 10.30 -3.57
N ASP A 33 0.25 10.01 -2.40
CA ASP A 33 0.74 10.63 -1.18
C ASP A 33 2.14 10.11 -0.80
N ILE A 34 2.40 8.83 -1.01
CA ILE A 34 3.73 8.26 -0.79
C ILE A 34 4.77 8.97 -1.65
N LYS A 35 4.42 9.32 -2.88
CA LYS A 35 5.34 10.04 -3.76
C LYS A 35 5.74 11.39 -3.18
N LYS A 36 4.86 12.02 -2.44
CA LYS A 36 5.14 13.32 -1.84
C LYS A 36 5.88 13.17 -0.52
N THR A 37 5.38 12.30 0.34
CA THR A 37 5.93 12.10 1.69
C THR A 37 5.93 10.61 1.99
N PRO A 38 7.05 9.93 1.70
CA PRO A 38 7.07 8.45 1.77
C PRO A 38 6.70 7.86 3.11
N PHE A 39 7.01 8.54 4.21
CA PHE A 39 6.86 7.94 5.52
C PHE A 39 5.95 8.72 6.46
N THR A 40 5.25 9.71 5.93
CA THR A 40 4.26 10.48 6.71
C THR A 40 3.06 10.73 5.81
N GLY A 41 1.95 11.16 6.42
CA GLY A 41 0.79 11.56 5.63
C GLY A 41 -0.40 10.65 5.78
N LEU A 42 -1.11 10.43 4.69
CA LEU A 42 -2.40 9.73 4.70
C LEU A 42 -2.26 8.26 5.09
N GLY A 43 -3.29 7.76 5.75
CA GLY A 43 -3.36 6.33 6.06
C GLY A 43 -2.52 5.88 7.22
N LYS A 44 -2.06 6.82 8.05
CA LYS A 44 -1.26 6.52 9.24
C LYS A 44 -0.06 5.62 8.93
N PRO A 45 0.93 6.14 8.18
CA PRO A 45 2.11 5.33 7.84
C PRO A 45 2.77 4.79 9.09
N GLU A 46 3.13 3.53 9.04
CA GLU A 46 3.68 2.83 10.18
C GLU A 46 4.76 1.85 9.69
N TRP A 47 5.92 1.89 10.34
CA TRP A 47 6.96 0.92 10.07
C TRP A 47 6.65 -0.37 10.83
N LEU A 48 6.74 -1.50 10.14
CA LEU A 48 6.47 -2.81 10.73
C LEU A 48 7.77 -3.59 10.85
N PRO A 49 8.41 -3.55 12.02
CA PRO A 49 9.75 -4.16 12.16
C PRO A 49 9.77 -5.64 11.84
N TYR A 50 8.74 -6.36 12.22
CA TYR A 50 8.72 -7.80 11.98
C TYR A 50 8.36 -8.16 10.55
N ARG A 51 7.92 -7.19 9.75
CA ARG A 51 7.64 -7.40 8.33
C ARG A 51 8.72 -6.77 7.47
N GLY A 52 9.48 -5.84 8.03
CA GLY A 52 10.52 -5.15 7.28
C GLY A 52 9.97 -4.23 6.21
N CYS A 53 8.80 -3.66 6.42
CA CYS A 53 8.22 -2.75 5.45
C CYS A 53 7.30 -1.75 6.14
N TRP A 54 6.84 -0.78 5.39
CA TRP A 54 5.88 0.22 5.85
C TRP A 54 4.47 -0.21 5.51
N SER A 55 3.50 0.34 6.21
CA SER A 55 2.10 0.11 5.87
C SER A 55 1.31 1.40 6.01
N ARG A 56 0.26 1.51 5.21
CA ARG A 56 -0.74 2.58 5.33
C ARG A 56 -2.11 1.94 5.28
N ARG A 57 -3.05 2.51 6.02
CA ARG A 57 -4.41 1.97 6.07
C ARG A 57 -5.16 2.29 4.78
N ILE A 58 -5.73 1.27 4.16
CA ILE A 58 -6.63 1.45 3.05
C ILE A 58 -8.05 1.62 3.61
N ASN A 59 -8.42 0.74 4.52
CA ASN A 59 -9.68 0.81 5.25
C ASN A 59 -9.46 0.13 6.59
N LYS A 60 -10.52 -0.20 7.31
CA LYS A 60 -10.39 -0.81 8.62
C LYS A 60 -9.70 -2.17 8.59
N LYS A 61 -9.80 -2.84 7.46
CA LYS A 61 -9.38 -4.21 7.33
C LYS A 61 -8.08 -4.38 6.58
N ASP A 62 -7.90 -3.62 5.51
CA ASP A 62 -6.79 -3.83 4.60
C ASP A 62 -5.76 -2.72 4.70
N ARG A 63 -4.52 -3.09 4.45
CA ARG A 63 -3.40 -2.17 4.48
C ARG A 63 -2.61 -2.28 3.20
N LEU A 64 -1.99 -1.18 2.83
CA LEU A 64 -1.05 -1.13 1.73
C LEU A 64 0.34 -1.33 2.33
N MET A 65 0.95 -2.45 2.00
CA MET A 65 2.31 -2.75 2.46
C MET A 65 3.28 -2.31 1.39
N TYR A 66 4.26 -1.48 1.77
CA TYR A 66 5.13 -0.90 0.77
C TYR A 66 6.49 -0.55 1.36
N ASP A 67 7.41 -0.21 0.47
CA ASP A 67 8.67 0.40 0.85
C ASP A 67 9.06 1.37 -0.24
N VAL A 68 10.03 2.21 0.04
CA VAL A 68 10.52 3.18 -0.93
C VAL A 68 12.04 3.10 -0.93
N LEU A 69 12.61 2.81 -2.10
CA LEU A 69 14.04 2.77 -2.28
C LEU A 69 14.39 3.63 -3.48
N GLY A 70 15.18 4.67 -3.23
CA GLY A 70 15.48 5.62 -4.29
C GLY A 70 14.20 6.29 -4.77
N ASP A 71 13.91 6.20 -6.06
CA ASP A 71 12.68 6.78 -6.60
C ASP A 71 11.67 5.70 -6.99
N VAL A 72 11.74 4.54 -6.33
CA VAL A 72 10.83 3.44 -6.62
C VAL A 72 10.02 3.09 -5.37
N ILE A 73 8.70 3.00 -5.55
CA ILE A 73 7.80 2.51 -4.51
C ILE A 73 7.58 1.03 -4.80
N PHE A 74 7.88 0.19 -3.81
CA PHE A 74 7.64 -1.25 -3.92
C PHE A 74 6.35 -1.57 -3.18
N ILE A 75 5.37 -2.14 -3.89
CA ILE A 75 4.09 -2.51 -3.30
C ILE A 75 4.12 -4.01 -3.05
N TYR A 76 4.06 -4.40 -1.80
CA TYR A 76 4.13 -5.81 -1.40
C TYR A 76 2.77 -6.45 -1.28
N ALA A 77 1.77 -5.71 -0.79
CA ALA A 77 0.45 -6.25 -0.60
C ALA A 77 -0.56 -5.13 -0.47
N CYS A 78 -1.81 -5.37 -0.84
CA CYS A 78 -2.86 -4.39 -0.68
C CYS A 78 -4.19 -5.02 -0.26
N ARG A 79 -4.20 -6.29 0.03
CA ARG A 79 -5.42 -6.95 0.47
C ARG A 79 -5.34 -7.42 1.90
N GLU A 80 -4.15 -7.61 2.44
CA GLU A 80 -4.10 -8.21 3.73
C GLU A 80 -3.93 -7.16 4.81
N HIS A 81 -4.43 -7.46 5.98
CA HIS A 81 -4.08 -6.74 7.17
C HIS A 81 -3.05 -7.60 7.85
N TYR A 82 -2.02 -7.01 8.35
CA TYR A 82 -1.06 -7.80 9.06
C TYR A 82 -1.69 -8.19 10.38
N ASP A 83 -1.35 -9.36 10.76
CA ASP A 83 -1.86 -9.90 11.95
C ASP A 83 -0.84 -9.67 13.00
N ASP A 84 -1.14 -8.81 13.85
CA ASP A 84 -0.12 -8.33 14.73
C ASP A 84 -0.13 -8.99 16.07
N HIS A 85 -0.61 -10.14 16.16
CA HIS A 85 -0.51 -10.79 17.43
C HIS A 85 0.54 -11.82 17.51
#